data_de2930ba7a6321ab9f2c47d9b9421c44
#
_entry.id   de2930ba7a6321ab9f2c47d9b9421c44
#
_cell.length_a   1.000
_cell.length_b   1.000
_cell.length_c   1.000
_cell.angle_alpha   90.00
_cell.angle_beta   90.00
_cell.angle_gamma   90.00
#
_symmetry.space_group_name_H-M   'P 1'
#
loop_
_entity.id
_entity.type
_entity.pdbx_description
1 polymer ?
#
loop_
_entity_poly.entity_id
_entity_poly.type
_entity_poly.pdbx_seq_one_letter_code
_entity_poly.pdbx_strand_id
1 'polypeptide(L)'
;GTSSLTNGSIVSNPTTWTIIAIIIVAAFVTSAISGVMNGIRILSTINSRIYMVLGLFVFLFGPTAYILKLTVEGFGAFISTFCQSSLFISAADGDGWAMWWPVFYWCNWMAWMPVTSLFLGKISKGYSVKEAIRVIVIFPALFSVAWLGLFSASSVYYELAGKGINDAMVAGGTASATYAVLRQLPIPVISIAVFLSIVFVSFITASDSNTNAMAGLCTDSVSENDEESPAWLKLVWGITIGVLCVIFVRAFKSTDALKYLSNLGGFPIVFLLVIIAVSFVKVMSNPAKYDTFTEDYDDLGRPVPSRRLKSEQDEEKERKKGIKPETT
;
A
#
# COMPACT_ATOMS: atom_id res chain seq x y z
N GLY A 1 -7.28 17.87 2.50
CA GLY A 1 -6.99 17.55 3.90
C GLY A 1 -6.68 18.79 4.73
N THR A 2 -5.59 19.49 4.45
CA THR A 2 -5.21 20.71 5.21
C THR A 2 -6.28 21.79 5.15
N SER A 3 -6.89 22.02 4.00
CA SER A 3 -8.03 22.93 3.85
C SER A 3 -9.25 22.49 4.67
N SER A 4 -9.50 21.19 4.74
CA SER A 4 -10.58 20.63 5.56
C SER A 4 -10.33 20.80 7.06
N LEU A 5 -9.08 20.68 7.49
CA LEU A 5 -8.68 20.85 8.89
C LEU A 5 -8.79 22.33 9.32
N THR A 6 -8.41 23.25 8.43
CA THR A 6 -8.33 24.70 8.73
C THR A 6 -9.60 25.47 8.34
N ASN A 7 -10.69 24.76 8.04
CA ASN A 7 -11.95 25.36 7.57
C ASN A 7 -11.77 26.35 6.41
N GLY A 8 -10.85 26.03 5.47
CA GLY A 8 -10.59 26.83 4.29
C GLY A 8 -9.53 27.94 4.46
N SER A 9 -8.98 28.16 5.66
CA SER A 9 -7.92 29.16 5.87
C SER A 9 -6.69 28.85 5.02
N ILE A 10 -6.35 27.56 4.83
CA ILE A 10 -5.36 27.13 3.85
C ILE A 10 -6.09 26.78 2.56
N VAL A 11 -5.97 27.64 1.57
CA VAL A 11 -6.62 27.44 0.27
C VAL A 11 -5.93 26.31 -0.50
N SER A 12 -6.74 25.44 -1.12
CA SER A 12 -6.25 24.40 -2.02
C SER A 12 -5.89 25.03 -3.37
N ASN A 13 -4.61 25.31 -3.56
CA ASN A 13 -4.06 25.89 -4.80
C ASN A 13 -2.70 25.25 -5.14
N PRO A 14 -2.19 25.40 -6.38
CA PRO A 14 -0.92 24.81 -6.80
C PRO A 14 0.28 25.21 -5.92
N THR A 15 0.28 26.40 -5.35
CA THR A 15 1.35 26.85 -4.46
C THR A 15 1.35 26.07 -3.14
N THR A 16 0.18 25.93 -2.52
CA THR A 16 0.02 25.13 -1.30
C THR A 16 0.40 23.66 -1.56
N TRP A 17 -0.01 23.10 -2.69
CA TRP A 17 0.35 21.74 -3.06
C TRP A 17 1.86 21.56 -3.24
N THR A 18 2.52 22.54 -3.87
CA THR A 18 3.97 22.54 -4.04
C THR A 18 4.69 22.58 -2.69
N ILE A 19 4.25 23.45 -1.77
CA ILE A 19 4.85 23.53 -0.43
C ILE A 19 4.70 22.20 0.32
N ILE A 20 3.51 21.61 0.30
CA ILE A 20 3.26 20.32 0.93
C ILE A 20 4.11 19.23 0.28
N ALA A 21 4.23 19.19 -1.05
CA ALA A 21 5.06 18.24 -1.76
C ALA A 21 6.55 18.37 -1.36
N ILE A 22 7.07 19.60 -1.25
CA ILE A 22 8.45 19.84 -0.80
C ILE A 22 8.67 19.34 0.62
N ILE A 23 7.72 19.59 1.54
CA ILE A 23 7.81 19.10 2.93
C ILE A 23 7.83 17.57 2.96
N ILE A 24 6.96 16.93 2.20
CA ILE A 24 6.89 15.46 2.12
C ILE A 24 8.19 14.89 1.53
N VAL A 25 8.69 15.47 0.44
CA VAL A 25 9.94 15.05 -0.21
C VAL A 25 11.11 15.19 0.75
N ALA A 26 11.25 16.33 1.41
CA ALA A 26 12.29 16.56 2.40
C ALA A 26 12.22 15.52 3.54
N ALA A 27 11.03 15.21 4.03
CA ALA A 27 10.84 14.26 5.11
C ALA A 27 11.25 12.83 4.70
N PHE A 28 10.78 12.32 3.56
CA PHE A 28 11.12 10.95 3.17
C PHE A 28 12.57 10.81 2.66
N VAL A 29 13.11 11.81 1.99
CA VAL A 29 14.52 11.79 1.57
C VAL A 29 15.45 11.79 2.78
N THR A 30 15.17 12.64 3.78
CA THR A 30 15.93 12.63 5.05
C THR A 30 15.81 11.28 5.75
N SER A 31 14.62 10.69 5.76
CA SER A 31 14.39 9.36 6.32
C SER A 31 15.23 8.30 5.58
N ALA A 32 15.16 8.26 4.26
CA ALA A 32 15.87 7.28 3.43
C ALA A 32 17.40 7.36 3.56
N ILE A 33 17.95 8.58 3.68
CA ILE A 33 19.41 8.80 3.83
C ILE A 33 19.89 8.45 5.23
N SER A 34 19.06 8.73 6.25
CA SER A 34 19.47 8.55 7.65
C SER A 34 19.72 7.09 8.03
N GLY A 35 19.25 6.12 7.21
CA GLY A 35 19.42 4.69 7.46
C GLY A 35 18.77 4.18 8.75
N VAL A 36 17.88 4.97 9.37
CA VAL A 36 17.26 4.63 10.67
C VAL A 36 16.12 3.63 10.48
N MET A 37 16.46 2.42 10.02
CA MET A 37 15.50 1.32 9.78
C MET A 37 14.62 1.03 11.02
N ASN A 38 15.21 1.07 12.22
CA ASN A 38 14.47 0.85 13.45
C ASN A 38 13.46 1.97 13.75
N GLY A 39 13.80 3.23 13.43
CA GLY A 39 12.88 4.37 13.60
C GLY A 39 11.67 4.27 12.69
N ILE A 40 11.89 3.92 11.42
CA ILE A 40 10.82 3.73 10.42
C ILE A 40 9.90 2.58 10.82
N ARG A 41 10.48 1.46 11.27
CA ARG A 41 9.71 0.30 11.77
C ARG A 41 8.81 0.68 12.96
N ILE A 42 9.34 1.42 13.92
CA ILE A 42 8.56 1.89 15.08
C ILE A 42 7.44 2.83 14.62
N LEU A 43 7.78 3.81 13.75
CA LEU A 43 6.82 4.78 13.24
C LEU A 43 5.70 4.09 12.44
N SER A 44 6.03 3.14 11.58
CA SER A 44 5.06 2.33 10.83
C SER A 44 4.16 1.50 11.75
N THR A 45 4.72 0.91 12.82
CA THR A 45 3.95 0.13 13.80
C THR A 45 2.97 1.03 14.55
N ILE A 46 3.40 2.20 15.00
CA ILE A 46 2.53 3.18 15.67
C ILE A 46 1.43 3.63 14.72
N ASN A 47 1.80 3.95 13.49
CA ASN A 47 0.87 4.39 12.45
C ASN A 47 -0.22 3.34 12.18
N SER A 48 0.15 2.07 12.05
CA SER A 48 -0.80 0.96 11.88
C SER A 48 -1.76 0.83 13.06
N ARG A 49 -1.26 1.01 14.30
CA ARG A 49 -2.13 1.02 15.49
C ARG A 49 -3.12 2.18 15.47
N ILE A 50 -2.67 3.37 15.06
CA ILE A 50 -3.56 4.55 14.96
C ILE A 50 -4.62 4.32 13.88
N TYR A 51 -4.28 3.68 12.73
CA TYR A 51 -5.27 3.26 11.72
C TYR A 51 -6.35 2.38 12.32
N MET A 52 -5.98 1.38 13.11
CA MET A 52 -6.93 0.48 13.76
C MET A 52 -7.83 1.22 14.77
N VAL A 53 -7.25 2.12 15.56
CA VAL A 53 -8.01 2.94 16.52
C VAL A 53 -8.98 3.87 15.79
N LEU A 54 -8.53 4.53 14.72
CA LEU A 54 -9.41 5.40 13.91
C LEU A 54 -10.52 4.61 13.25
N GLY A 55 -10.22 3.43 12.69
CA GLY A 55 -11.23 2.54 12.11
C GLY A 55 -12.27 2.12 13.16
N LEU A 56 -11.82 1.73 14.33
CA LEU A 56 -12.73 1.38 15.45
C LEU A 56 -13.56 2.59 15.89
N PHE A 57 -12.97 3.78 15.94
CA PHE A 57 -13.69 5.01 16.25
C PHE A 57 -14.78 5.30 15.21
N VAL A 58 -14.49 5.21 13.92
CA VAL A 58 -15.48 5.38 12.85
C VAL A 58 -16.57 4.32 12.94
N PHE A 59 -16.22 3.09 13.27
CA PHE A 59 -17.19 2.01 13.44
C PHE A 59 -18.13 2.25 14.61
N LEU A 60 -17.61 2.63 15.78
CA LEU A 60 -18.42 2.78 17.01
C LEU A 60 -19.27 4.06 17.00
N PHE A 61 -18.75 5.15 16.45
CA PHE A 61 -19.45 6.46 16.48
C PHE A 61 -20.12 6.81 15.14
N GLY A 62 -19.90 6.03 14.10
CA GLY A 62 -20.58 6.13 12.82
C GLY A 62 -21.88 5.31 12.80
N PRO A 63 -22.47 5.16 11.61
CA PRO A 63 -23.72 4.40 11.42
C PRO A 63 -23.47 2.88 11.42
N THR A 64 -23.02 2.31 12.54
CA THR A 64 -22.55 0.93 12.71
C THR A 64 -23.47 -0.11 12.07
N ALA A 65 -24.78 -0.04 12.34
CA ALA A 65 -25.74 -1.00 11.79
C ALA A 65 -25.82 -0.92 10.26
N TYR A 66 -25.73 0.27 9.69
CA TYR A 66 -25.71 0.47 8.24
C TYR A 66 -24.40 0.00 7.62
N ILE A 67 -23.26 0.28 8.28
CA ILE A 67 -21.95 -0.20 7.86
C ILE A 67 -21.95 -1.72 7.73
N LEU A 68 -22.43 -2.43 8.76
CA LEU A 68 -22.48 -3.89 8.74
C LEU A 68 -23.40 -4.42 7.62
N LYS A 69 -24.59 -3.87 7.48
CA LYS A 69 -25.56 -4.28 6.44
C LYS A 69 -24.97 -4.08 5.05
N LEU A 70 -24.54 -2.87 4.73
CA LEU A 70 -24.05 -2.54 3.40
C LEU A 70 -22.75 -3.29 3.05
N THR A 71 -21.86 -3.52 4.03
CA THR A 71 -20.64 -4.31 3.80
C THR A 71 -20.95 -5.76 3.46
N VAL A 72 -21.93 -6.38 4.15
CA VAL A 72 -22.34 -7.76 3.86
C VAL A 72 -23.03 -7.84 2.49
N GLU A 73 -23.94 -6.92 2.20
CA GLU A 73 -24.61 -6.85 0.88
C GLU A 73 -23.61 -6.62 -0.24
N GLY A 74 -22.68 -5.68 -0.07
CA GLY A 74 -21.64 -5.38 -1.05
C GLY A 74 -20.70 -6.57 -1.28
N PHE A 75 -20.35 -7.32 -0.24
CA PHE A 75 -19.55 -8.54 -0.37
C PHE A 75 -20.32 -9.64 -1.10
N GLY A 76 -21.60 -9.82 -0.80
CA GLY A 76 -22.47 -10.74 -1.52
C GLY A 76 -22.61 -10.38 -3.01
N ALA A 77 -22.82 -9.10 -3.33
CA ALA A 77 -22.85 -8.60 -4.69
C ALA A 77 -21.52 -8.82 -5.41
N PHE A 78 -20.38 -8.55 -4.75
CA PHE A 78 -19.05 -8.81 -5.31
C PHE A 78 -18.85 -10.27 -5.71
N ILE A 79 -19.18 -11.22 -4.84
CA ILE A 79 -19.06 -12.63 -5.15
C ILE A 79 -19.99 -13.05 -6.29
N SER A 80 -21.25 -12.63 -6.26
CA SER A 80 -22.25 -13.03 -7.25
C SER A 80 -21.98 -12.48 -8.65
N THR A 81 -21.41 -11.27 -8.75
CA THR A 81 -21.12 -10.62 -10.03
C THR A 81 -19.65 -10.71 -10.46
N PHE A 82 -18.81 -11.38 -9.69
CA PHE A 82 -17.35 -11.39 -9.89
C PHE A 82 -16.94 -11.77 -11.31
N CYS A 83 -17.42 -12.91 -11.83
CA CYS A 83 -17.09 -13.36 -13.18
C CYS A 83 -17.63 -12.40 -14.25
N GLN A 84 -18.88 -11.96 -14.11
CA GLN A 84 -19.48 -11.04 -15.05
C GLN A 84 -18.75 -9.70 -15.13
N SER A 85 -18.45 -9.10 -13.96
CA SER A 85 -17.75 -7.81 -13.89
C SER A 85 -16.30 -7.91 -14.33
N SER A 86 -15.62 -9.02 -14.05
CA SER A 86 -14.22 -9.23 -14.42
C SER A 86 -14.03 -9.44 -15.92
N LEU A 87 -15.03 -9.99 -16.60
CA LEU A 87 -15.00 -10.25 -18.05
C LEU A 87 -15.71 -9.16 -18.87
N PHE A 88 -16.30 -8.17 -18.21
CA PHE A 88 -16.97 -7.08 -18.89
C PHE A 88 -15.97 -6.12 -19.52
N ILE A 89 -16.01 -5.96 -20.84
CA ILE A 89 -15.11 -5.11 -21.63
C ILE A 89 -15.84 -4.00 -22.38
N SER A 90 -17.12 -3.79 -22.12
CA SER A 90 -17.96 -2.75 -22.74
C SER A 90 -17.98 -2.81 -24.28
N ALA A 91 -17.94 -4.03 -24.86
CA ALA A 91 -17.79 -4.21 -26.29
C ALA A 91 -19.00 -3.69 -27.10
N ALA A 92 -20.20 -3.71 -26.50
CA ALA A 92 -21.44 -3.26 -27.15
C ALA A 92 -21.73 -1.77 -26.91
N ASP A 93 -21.32 -1.23 -25.78
CA ASP A 93 -21.73 0.12 -25.36
C ASP A 93 -20.86 1.24 -25.94
N GLY A 94 -19.60 0.92 -26.33
CA GLY A 94 -18.68 1.88 -26.93
C GLY A 94 -18.32 3.10 -26.06
N ASP A 95 -18.67 3.06 -24.78
CA ASP A 95 -18.51 4.17 -23.81
C ASP A 95 -17.06 4.37 -23.32
N GLY A 96 -16.16 3.44 -23.71
CA GLY A 96 -14.77 3.48 -23.29
C GLY A 96 -14.53 3.08 -21.82
N TRP A 97 -15.54 2.60 -21.09
CA TRP A 97 -15.43 2.22 -19.68
C TRP A 97 -14.28 1.24 -19.42
N ALA A 98 -14.12 0.24 -20.28
CA ALA A 98 -13.05 -0.76 -20.17
C ALA A 98 -11.64 -0.14 -20.29
N MET A 99 -11.48 0.90 -21.11
CA MET A 99 -10.22 1.64 -21.23
C MET A 99 -9.91 2.43 -19.95
N TRP A 100 -10.92 3.09 -19.39
CA TRP A 100 -10.76 3.96 -18.22
C TRP A 100 -10.60 3.20 -16.91
N TRP A 101 -11.26 2.05 -16.74
CA TRP A 101 -11.23 1.31 -15.49
C TRP A 101 -10.32 0.09 -15.53
N PRO A 102 -10.60 -0.99 -16.27
CA PRO A 102 -9.72 -2.16 -16.28
C PRO A 102 -8.30 -1.83 -16.73
N VAL A 103 -8.13 -1.21 -17.91
CA VAL A 103 -6.79 -0.91 -18.44
C VAL A 103 -6.04 0.08 -17.55
N PHE A 104 -6.69 1.17 -17.15
CA PHE A 104 -6.10 2.16 -16.27
C PHE A 104 -5.68 1.55 -14.93
N TYR A 105 -6.56 0.81 -14.28
CA TYR A 105 -6.29 0.22 -12.96
C TYR A 105 -5.16 -0.79 -13.01
N TRP A 106 -5.23 -1.73 -13.95
CA TRP A 106 -4.21 -2.78 -14.08
C TRP A 106 -2.85 -2.20 -14.45
N CYS A 107 -2.76 -1.32 -15.44
CA CYS A 107 -1.50 -0.70 -15.81
C CYS A 107 -0.89 0.11 -14.67
N ASN A 108 -1.71 0.86 -13.91
CA ASN A 108 -1.24 1.62 -12.76
C ASN A 108 -0.65 0.71 -11.67
N TRP A 109 -1.32 -0.40 -11.34
CA TRP A 109 -0.81 -1.35 -10.35
C TRP A 109 0.42 -2.12 -10.86
N MET A 110 0.44 -2.49 -12.13
CA MET A 110 1.59 -3.16 -12.73
C MET A 110 2.85 -2.29 -12.75
N ALA A 111 2.72 -0.97 -12.91
CA ALA A 111 3.84 -0.06 -12.80
C ALA A 111 4.55 -0.13 -11.44
N TRP A 112 3.83 -0.43 -10.36
CA TRP A 112 4.37 -0.60 -9.02
C TRP A 112 5.05 -1.96 -8.79
N MET A 113 4.71 -2.96 -9.60
CA MET A 113 5.13 -4.35 -9.37
C MET A 113 6.64 -4.54 -9.24
N PRO A 114 7.51 -3.99 -10.10
CA PRO A 114 8.95 -4.29 -10.03
C PRO A 114 9.56 -3.84 -8.70
N VAL A 115 9.25 -2.60 -8.27
CA VAL A 115 9.77 -2.02 -7.03
C VAL A 115 9.22 -2.73 -5.80
N THR A 116 7.90 -2.96 -5.80
CA THR A 116 7.21 -3.61 -4.69
C THR A 116 7.66 -5.07 -4.53
N SER A 117 7.83 -5.80 -5.64
CA SER A 117 8.28 -7.21 -5.61
C SER A 117 9.67 -7.35 -5.02
N LEU A 118 10.59 -6.43 -5.34
CA LEU A 118 11.92 -6.43 -4.75
C LEU A 118 11.90 -6.17 -3.25
N PHE A 119 11.12 -5.17 -2.84
CA PHE A 119 10.96 -4.86 -1.42
C PHE A 119 10.36 -6.06 -0.67
N LEU A 120 9.25 -6.61 -1.19
CA LEU A 120 8.59 -7.78 -0.57
C LEU A 120 9.49 -9.01 -0.59
N GLY A 121 10.26 -9.25 -1.66
CA GLY A 121 11.21 -10.34 -1.73
C GLY A 121 12.29 -10.26 -0.65
N LYS A 122 12.85 -9.06 -0.42
CA LYS A 122 13.84 -8.83 0.65
C LYS A 122 13.28 -9.13 2.05
N ILE A 123 12.11 -8.63 2.37
CA ILE A 123 11.51 -8.84 3.71
C ILE A 123 10.92 -10.23 3.90
N SER A 124 10.69 -10.97 2.81
CA SER A 124 10.17 -12.34 2.86
C SER A 124 11.26 -13.41 2.96
N LYS A 125 12.55 -13.04 2.91
CA LYS A 125 13.66 -13.98 3.04
C LYS A 125 13.54 -14.73 4.36
N GLY A 126 13.53 -16.07 4.28
CA GLY A 126 13.40 -16.94 5.44
C GLY A 126 11.97 -17.33 5.82
N TYR A 127 10.98 -16.74 5.22
CA TYR A 127 9.57 -17.13 5.44
C TYR A 127 9.11 -18.14 4.39
N SER A 128 8.18 -19.01 4.77
CA SER A 128 7.55 -19.91 3.80
C SER A 128 6.63 -19.15 2.84
N VAL A 129 6.47 -19.66 1.62
CA VAL A 129 5.53 -19.10 0.62
C VAL A 129 4.12 -18.97 1.19
N LYS A 130 3.69 -19.92 2.02
CA LYS A 130 2.39 -19.91 2.68
C LYS A 130 2.23 -18.72 3.65
N GLU A 131 3.26 -18.43 4.42
CA GLU A 131 3.27 -17.28 5.34
C GLU A 131 3.32 -15.98 4.57
N ALA A 132 4.17 -15.88 3.54
CA ALA A 132 4.23 -14.73 2.66
C ALA A 132 2.87 -14.42 2.04
N ILE A 133 2.16 -15.41 1.49
CA ILE A 133 0.80 -15.22 0.92
C ILE A 133 -0.18 -14.71 2.00
N ARG A 134 -0.15 -15.26 3.20
CA ARG A 134 -1.04 -14.80 4.28
C ARG A 134 -0.82 -13.34 4.63
N VAL A 135 0.45 -12.95 4.78
CA VAL A 135 0.82 -11.60 5.22
C VAL A 135 0.69 -10.57 4.10
N ILE A 136 1.05 -10.93 2.87
CA ILE A 136 1.12 -9.98 1.75
C ILE A 136 -0.21 -9.90 0.99
N VAL A 137 -1.01 -10.97 0.96
CA VAL A 137 -2.26 -11.01 0.17
C VAL A 137 -3.49 -11.03 1.08
N ILE A 138 -3.60 -12.02 1.98
CA ILE A 138 -4.84 -12.26 2.72
C ILE A 138 -5.12 -11.14 3.73
N PHE A 139 -4.16 -10.81 4.60
CA PHE A 139 -4.38 -9.80 5.63
C PHE A 139 -4.63 -8.40 5.06
N PRO A 140 -3.88 -7.90 4.06
CA PRO A 140 -4.19 -6.62 3.44
C PRO A 140 -5.53 -6.61 2.70
N ALA A 141 -5.93 -7.72 2.07
CA ALA A 141 -7.24 -7.83 1.43
C ALA A 141 -8.39 -7.73 2.46
N LEU A 142 -8.30 -8.47 3.56
CA LEU A 142 -9.29 -8.40 4.65
C LEU A 142 -9.35 -7.01 5.28
N PHE A 143 -8.18 -6.39 5.52
CA PHE A 143 -8.12 -5.02 6.01
C PHE A 143 -8.77 -4.04 5.03
N SER A 144 -8.52 -4.19 3.72
CA SER A 144 -9.09 -3.33 2.68
C SER A 144 -10.62 -3.45 2.63
N VAL A 145 -11.17 -4.66 2.71
CA VAL A 145 -12.62 -4.87 2.77
C VAL A 145 -13.23 -4.18 3.99
N ALA A 146 -12.61 -4.35 5.16
CA ALA A 146 -13.08 -3.71 6.38
C ALA A 146 -13.00 -2.17 6.29
N TRP A 147 -11.85 -1.65 5.84
CA TRP A 147 -11.60 -0.21 5.73
C TRP A 147 -12.53 0.46 4.71
N LEU A 148 -12.65 -0.13 3.53
CA LEU A 148 -13.54 0.37 2.49
C LEU A 148 -15.00 0.26 2.93
N GLY A 149 -15.39 -0.83 3.57
CA GLY A 149 -16.72 -1.00 4.14
C GLY A 149 -17.07 0.11 5.13
N LEU A 150 -16.14 0.45 6.04
CA LEU A 150 -16.33 1.52 7.01
C LEU A 150 -16.61 2.88 6.35
N PHE A 151 -15.74 3.32 5.47
CA PHE A 151 -15.83 4.65 4.89
C PHE A 151 -16.86 4.74 3.76
N SER A 152 -16.97 3.72 2.90
CA SER A 152 -17.95 3.72 1.80
C SER A 152 -19.37 3.64 2.32
N ALA A 153 -19.65 2.74 3.26
CA ALA A 153 -20.97 2.63 3.83
C ALA A 153 -21.38 3.89 4.63
N SER A 154 -20.41 4.48 5.38
CA SER A 154 -20.66 5.75 6.07
C SER A 154 -20.94 6.88 5.08
N SER A 155 -20.21 6.94 3.96
CA SER A 155 -20.42 7.94 2.91
C SER A 155 -21.81 7.85 2.32
N VAL A 156 -22.27 6.64 1.97
CA VAL A 156 -23.61 6.40 1.43
C VAL A 156 -24.69 6.76 2.47
N TYR A 157 -24.50 6.35 3.73
CA TYR A 157 -25.44 6.68 4.79
C TYR A 157 -25.61 8.19 4.98
N TYR A 158 -24.50 8.92 5.08
CA TYR A 158 -24.56 10.37 5.27
C TYR A 158 -25.03 11.12 4.03
N GLU A 159 -24.77 10.62 2.82
CA GLU A 159 -25.33 11.17 1.61
C GLU A 159 -26.85 11.04 1.58
N LEU A 160 -27.39 9.83 1.88
CA LEU A 160 -28.82 9.58 1.97
C LEU A 160 -29.50 10.41 3.08
N ALA A 161 -28.75 10.76 4.11
CA ALA A 161 -29.19 11.68 5.17
C ALA A 161 -29.06 13.18 4.78
N GLY A 162 -28.71 13.49 3.54
CA GLY A 162 -28.61 14.86 3.03
C GLY A 162 -27.43 15.66 3.57
N LYS A 163 -26.32 14.99 3.92
CA LYS A 163 -25.12 15.63 4.47
C LYS A 163 -24.13 16.14 3.41
N GLY A 164 -24.45 16.03 2.12
CA GLY A 164 -23.69 16.62 1.02
C GLY A 164 -22.30 15.99 0.83
N ILE A 165 -22.16 14.68 0.98
CA ILE A 165 -20.90 13.96 0.75
C ILE A 165 -20.53 14.02 -0.73
N ASN A 166 -21.53 13.85 -1.61
CA ASN A 166 -21.34 13.95 -3.07
C ASN A 166 -20.92 15.37 -3.48
N ASP A 167 -21.55 16.40 -2.91
CA ASP A 167 -21.16 17.79 -3.18
C ASP A 167 -19.71 18.07 -2.79
N ALA A 168 -19.29 17.55 -1.63
CA ALA A 168 -17.89 17.65 -1.21
C ALA A 168 -16.94 16.93 -2.16
N MET A 169 -17.36 15.78 -2.72
CA MET A 169 -16.58 15.01 -3.67
C MET A 169 -16.46 15.73 -5.02
N VAL A 170 -17.55 16.31 -5.51
CA VAL A 170 -17.55 17.09 -6.76
C VAL A 170 -16.69 18.35 -6.64
N ALA A 171 -16.77 19.05 -5.50
CA ALA A 171 -16.00 20.28 -5.27
C ALA A 171 -14.51 20.04 -5.01
N GLY A 172 -14.13 18.97 -4.33
CA GLY A 172 -12.77 18.74 -3.83
C GLY A 172 -12.11 17.43 -4.26
N GLY A 173 -12.72 16.67 -5.17
CA GLY A 173 -12.27 15.37 -5.62
C GLY A 173 -12.64 14.24 -4.65
N THR A 174 -12.42 12.99 -5.07
CA THR A 174 -12.83 11.77 -4.34
C THR A 174 -12.30 11.70 -2.91
N ALA A 175 -11.09 12.19 -2.65
CA ALA A 175 -10.52 12.24 -1.31
C ALA A 175 -11.32 13.11 -0.33
N SER A 176 -12.11 14.06 -0.81
CA SER A 176 -12.93 14.95 0.03
C SER A 176 -14.07 14.22 0.72
N ALA A 177 -14.55 13.12 0.15
CA ALA A 177 -15.59 12.28 0.76
C ALA A 177 -15.18 11.77 2.15
N THR A 178 -13.94 11.30 2.30
CA THR A 178 -13.43 10.82 3.60
C THR A 178 -13.46 11.91 4.66
N TYR A 179 -13.03 13.14 4.31
CA TYR A 179 -13.08 14.27 5.25
C TYR A 179 -14.51 14.70 5.56
N ALA A 180 -15.43 14.62 4.58
CA ALA A 180 -16.84 14.91 4.79
C ALA A 180 -17.47 13.91 5.76
N VAL A 181 -17.13 12.62 5.66
CA VAL A 181 -17.55 11.58 6.63
C VAL A 181 -17.01 11.88 8.02
N LEU A 182 -15.71 12.17 8.16
CA LEU A 182 -15.08 12.47 9.44
C LEU A 182 -15.70 13.71 10.12
N ARG A 183 -16.20 14.66 9.34
CA ARG A 183 -16.94 15.83 9.86
C ARG A 183 -18.29 15.50 10.49
N GLN A 184 -18.89 14.35 10.16
CA GLN A 184 -20.17 13.92 10.74
C GLN A 184 -19.98 13.19 12.08
N LEU A 185 -18.73 12.83 12.42
CA LEU A 185 -18.41 12.12 13.65
C LEU A 185 -18.18 13.08 14.83
N PRO A 186 -18.29 12.61 16.08
CA PRO A 186 -17.86 13.37 17.24
C PRO A 186 -16.39 13.82 17.11
N ILE A 187 -16.08 14.99 17.65
CA ILE A 187 -14.70 15.55 17.64
C ILE A 187 -14.05 15.63 16.24
N PRO A 188 -14.72 16.23 15.23
CA PRO A 188 -14.31 16.16 13.83
C PRO A 188 -12.90 16.72 13.57
N VAL A 189 -12.52 17.78 14.26
CA VAL A 189 -11.19 18.41 14.10
C VAL A 189 -10.08 17.42 14.49
N ILE A 190 -10.24 16.71 15.58
CA ILE A 190 -9.26 15.72 16.06
C ILE A 190 -9.23 14.53 15.07
N SER A 191 -10.38 14.03 14.66
CA SER A 191 -10.47 12.90 13.72
C SER A 191 -9.80 13.22 12.38
N ILE A 192 -10.00 14.43 11.84
CA ILE A 192 -9.37 14.89 10.61
C ILE A 192 -7.85 15.07 10.82
N ALA A 193 -7.42 15.65 11.94
CA ALA A 193 -6.00 15.82 12.24
C ALA A 193 -5.27 14.48 12.36
N VAL A 194 -5.87 13.52 13.07
CA VAL A 194 -5.34 12.14 13.18
C VAL A 194 -5.28 11.48 11.81
N PHE A 195 -6.34 11.56 11.00
CA PHE A 195 -6.36 11.00 9.66
C PHE A 195 -5.27 11.60 8.76
N LEU A 196 -5.09 12.91 8.77
CA LEU A 196 -4.02 13.59 8.04
C LEU A 196 -2.63 13.11 8.49
N SER A 197 -2.42 12.98 9.79
CA SER A 197 -1.14 12.53 10.34
C SER A 197 -0.80 11.11 9.93
N ILE A 198 -1.75 10.18 9.98
CA ILE A 198 -1.52 8.80 9.57
C ILE A 198 -1.30 8.67 8.06
N VAL A 199 -2.01 9.44 7.24
CA VAL A 199 -1.78 9.47 5.78
C VAL A 199 -0.39 10.02 5.46
N PHE A 200 0.02 11.09 6.13
CA PHE A 200 1.35 11.70 5.96
C PHE A 200 2.46 10.71 6.34
N VAL A 201 2.37 10.05 7.48
CA VAL A 201 3.34 9.05 7.93
C VAL A 201 3.37 7.84 7.00
N SER A 202 2.20 7.35 6.57
CA SER A 202 2.10 6.24 5.60
C SER A 202 2.80 6.57 4.30
N PHE A 203 2.62 7.79 3.81
CA PHE A 203 3.26 8.21 2.56
C PHE A 203 4.78 8.29 2.71
N ILE A 204 5.29 8.84 3.81
CA ILE A 204 6.74 8.91 4.08
C ILE A 204 7.34 7.51 4.14
N THR A 205 6.74 6.60 4.90
CA THR A 205 7.26 5.22 5.07
C THR A 205 7.22 4.42 3.77
N ALA A 206 6.16 4.57 2.97
CA ALA A 206 6.05 3.93 1.66
C ALA A 206 7.07 4.51 0.66
N SER A 207 7.23 5.84 0.62
CA SER A 207 8.18 6.51 -0.27
C SER A 207 9.63 6.16 0.07
N ASP A 208 9.95 6.07 1.35
CA ASP A 208 11.26 5.63 1.83
C ASP A 208 11.58 4.20 1.37
N SER A 209 10.67 3.26 1.61
CA SER A 209 10.82 1.86 1.19
C SER A 209 10.98 1.72 -0.33
N ASN A 210 10.19 2.46 -1.10
CA ASN A 210 10.28 2.46 -2.57
C ASN A 210 11.60 3.08 -3.06
N THR A 211 12.04 4.18 -2.47
CA THR A 211 13.32 4.82 -2.81
C THR A 211 14.50 3.88 -2.53
N ASN A 212 14.47 3.16 -1.40
CA ASN A 212 15.45 2.13 -1.07
C ASN A 212 15.45 0.98 -2.09
N ALA A 213 14.27 0.50 -2.50
CA ALA A 213 14.16 -0.56 -3.49
C ALA A 213 14.67 -0.11 -4.86
N MET A 214 14.34 1.12 -5.29
CA MET A 214 14.82 1.70 -6.56
C MET A 214 16.34 1.89 -6.55
N ALA A 215 16.90 2.39 -5.45
CA ALA A 215 18.35 2.50 -5.29
C ALA A 215 19.02 1.13 -5.35
N GLY A 216 18.41 0.10 -4.75
CA GLY A 216 18.89 -1.28 -4.80
C GLY A 216 18.92 -1.88 -6.21
N LEU A 217 17.98 -1.49 -7.09
CA LEU A 217 17.98 -1.91 -8.50
C LEU A 217 19.17 -1.35 -9.30
N CYS A 218 19.76 -0.26 -8.84
CA CYS A 218 20.86 0.43 -9.51
C CYS A 218 22.23 0.03 -8.94
N THR A 219 22.30 -0.94 -8.05
CA THR A 219 23.56 -1.43 -7.47
C THR A 219 23.86 -2.84 -7.94
N ASP A 220 25.13 -3.13 -8.32
CA ASP A 220 25.56 -4.45 -8.80
C ASP A 220 25.56 -5.53 -7.72
N SER A 221 25.54 -5.14 -6.47
CA SER A 221 25.51 -6.04 -5.33
C SER A 221 24.14 -5.99 -4.65
N VAL A 222 23.20 -6.77 -5.15
CA VAL A 222 22.23 -7.40 -4.26
C VAL A 222 22.98 -8.54 -3.58
N SER A 223 24.02 -8.15 -2.81
CA SER A 223 24.88 -9.09 -2.11
C SER A 223 24.08 -9.76 -0.99
N GLU A 224 24.40 -11.02 -0.74
CA GLU A 224 23.89 -11.82 0.38
C GLU A 224 24.09 -11.16 1.76
N ASN A 225 24.88 -10.13 1.85
CA ASN A 225 25.31 -9.42 3.07
C ASN A 225 24.60 -8.07 3.26
N ASP A 226 23.28 -7.98 3.22
CA ASP A 226 22.46 -6.84 3.72
C ASP A 226 23.08 -5.42 3.60
N GLU A 227 23.95 -5.17 2.61
CA GLU A 227 24.48 -3.83 2.38
C GLU A 227 23.33 -2.93 1.88
N GLU A 228 23.02 -1.92 2.67
CA GLU A 228 22.07 -0.89 2.30
C GLU A 228 22.57 -0.17 1.04
N SER A 229 21.62 0.15 0.15
CA SER A 229 21.94 0.93 -1.05
C SER A 229 22.62 2.26 -0.68
N PRO A 230 23.60 2.72 -1.46
CA PRO A 230 24.33 3.96 -1.17
C PRO A 230 23.39 5.17 -0.98
N ALA A 231 23.66 5.97 0.06
CA ALA A 231 22.83 7.13 0.41
C ALA A 231 22.68 8.14 -0.74
N TRP A 232 23.71 8.31 -1.57
CA TRP A 232 23.65 9.21 -2.72
C TRP A 232 22.62 8.73 -3.78
N LEU A 233 22.48 7.41 -3.99
CA LEU A 233 21.48 6.87 -4.91
C LEU A 233 20.05 7.09 -4.38
N LYS A 234 19.85 6.92 -3.08
CA LYS A 234 18.59 7.23 -2.42
C LYS A 234 18.26 8.72 -2.57
N LEU A 235 19.25 9.59 -2.44
CA LEU A 235 19.11 11.03 -2.65
C LEU A 235 18.70 11.35 -4.10
N VAL A 236 19.40 10.79 -5.08
CA VAL A 236 19.11 11.00 -6.52
C VAL A 236 17.67 10.58 -6.84
N TRP A 237 17.27 9.38 -6.43
CA TRP A 237 15.89 8.91 -6.66
C TRP A 237 14.85 9.74 -5.94
N GLY A 238 15.09 10.08 -4.67
CA GLY A 238 14.17 10.90 -3.88
C GLY A 238 13.96 12.30 -4.46
N ILE A 239 15.04 12.95 -4.88
CA ILE A 239 14.95 14.27 -5.55
C ILE A 239 14.26 14.14 -6.90
N THR A 240 14.57 13.13 -7.69
CA THR A 240 13.95 12.91 -9.01
C THR A 240 12.44 12.75 -8.87
N ILE A 241 11.97 11.91 -7.95
CA ILE A 241 10.54 11.73 -7.65
C ILE A 241 9.92 13.06 -7.23
N GLY A 242 10.57 13.79 -6.33
CA GLY A 242 10.07 15.07 -5.83
C GLY A 242 9.95 16.13 -6.93
N VAL A 243 10.97 16.27 -7.76
CA VAL A 243 10.99 17.23 -8.88
C VAL A 243 9.89 16.88 -9.89
N LEU A 244 9.79 15.61 -10.29
CA LEU A 244 8.73 15.16 -11.19
C LEU A 244 7.34 15.44 -10.61
N CYS A 245 7.12 15.12 -9.34
CA CYS A 245 5.86 15.38 -8.66
C CYS A 245 5.48 16.88 -8.71
N VAL A 246 6.42 17.77 -8.38
CA VAL A 246 6.20 19.22 -8.42
C VAL A 246 5.92 19.71 -9.84
N ILE A 247 6.69 19.26 -10.83
CA ILE A 247 6.49 19.63 -12.24
C ILE A 247 5.09 19.21 -12.71
N PHE A 248 4.71 17.96 -12.50
CA PHE A 248 3.40 17.47 -12.95
C PHE A 248 2.24 18.15 -12.25
N VAL A 249 2.31 18.33 -10.93
CA VAL A 249 1.26 19.02 -10.17
C VAL A 249 1.10 20.47 -10.64
N ARG A 250 2.19 21.16 -10.96
CA ARG A 250 2.13 22.55 -11.46
C ARG A 250 1.66 22.65 -12.90
N ALA A 251 2.16 21.79 -13.78
CA ALA A 251 1.84 21.81 -15.20
C ALA A 251 0.37 21.47 -15.47
N PHE A 252 -0.13 20.43 -14.82
CA PHE A 252 -1.47 19.90 -15.08
C PHE A 252 -2.52 20.30 -14.05
N LYS A 253 -2.11 20.94 -12.95
CA LYS A 253 -3.00 21.35 -11.83
C LYS A 253 -3.87 20.18 -11.29
N SER A 254 -3.43 18.95 -11.52
CA SER A 254 -4.10 17.71 -11.16
C SER A 254 -3.07 16.61 -10.88
N THR A 255 -3.43 15.67 -10.04
CA THR A 255 -2.66 14.44 -9.82
C THR A 255 -2.90 13.37 -10.90
N ASP A 256 -3.89 13.58 -11.77
CA ASP A 256 -4.28 12.58 -12.79
C ASP A 256 -3.19 12.39 -13.85
N ALA A 257 -2.44 13.43 -14.19
CA ALA A 257 -1.31 13.33 -15.10
C ALA A 257 -0.23 12.33 -14.62
N LEU A 258 0.02 12.26 -13.30
CA LEU A 258 0.93 11.26 -12.70
C LEU A 258 0.39 9.85 -12.86
N LYS A 259 -0.94 9.68 -12.76
CA LYS A 259 -1.59 8.39 -12.99
C LYS A 259 -1.46 7.94 -14.45
N TYR A 260 -1.61 8.84 -15.41
CA TYR A 260 -1.40 8.51 -16.83
C TYR A 260 0.05 8.12 -17.14
N LEU A 261 1.03 8.81 -16.54
CA LEU A 261 2.44 8.44 -16.67
C LEU A 261 2.71 7.05 -16.09
N SER A 262 2.12 6.74 -14.93
CA SER A 262 2.18 5.41 -14.32
C SER A 262 1.61 4.33 -15.26
N ASN A 263 0.47 4.59 -15.91
CA ASN A 263 -0.13 3.66 -16.84
C ASN A 263 0.74 3.38 -18.06
N LEU A 264 1.40 4.40 -18.59
CA LEU A 264 2.34 4.24 -19.69
C LEU A 264 3.52 3.34 -19.29
N GLY A 265 4.04 3.52 -18.07
CA GLY A 265 5.08 2.66 -17.49
C GLY A 265 4.61 1.23 -17.22
N GLY A 266 3.34 1.05 -16.86
CA GLY A 266 2.76 -0.25 -16.53
C GLY A 266 2.56 -1.17 -17.74
N PHE A 267 2.34 -0.62 -18.92
CA PHE A 267 2.08 -1.43 -20.12
C PHE A 267 3.22 -2.41 -20.47
N PRO A 268 4.52 -2.01 -20.51
CA PRO A 268 5.62 -2.94 -20.72
C PRO A 268 5.72 -4.03 -19.65
N ILE A 269 5.31 -3.74 -18.42
CA ILE A 269 5.38 -4.68 -17.31
C ILE A 269 4.42 -5.86 -17.48
N VAL A 270 3.35 -5.71 -18.28
CA VAL A 270 2.44 -6.83 -18.61
C VAL A 270 3.21 -7.98 -19.27
N PHE A 271 4.14 -7.68 -20.16
CA PHE A 271 4.97 -8.71 -20.82
C PHE A 271 5.94 -9.37 -19.84
N LEU A 272 6.52 -8.58 -18.93
CA LEU A 272 7.36 -9.09 -17.86
C LEU A 272 6.57 -10.03 -16.94
N LEU A 273 5.32 -9.71 -16.64
CA LEU A 273 4.44 -10.54 -15.81
C LEU A 273 4.24 -11.94 -16.42
N VAL A 274 4.09 -12.04 -17.74
CA VAL A 274 3.97 -13.34 -18.41
C VAL A 274 5.25 -14.17 -18.23
N ILE A 275 6.42 -13.55 -18.37
CA ILE A 275 7.71 -14.22 -18.15
C ILE A 275 7.84 -14.70 -16.70
N ILE A 276 7.45 -13.86 -15.74
CA ILE A 276 7.44 -14.20 -14.32
C ILE A 276 6.48 -15.35 -14.03
N ALA A 277 5.28 -15.34 -14.61
CA ALA A 277 4.31 -16.42 -14.45
C ALA A 277 4.85 -17.77 -14.96
N VAL A 278 5.49 -17.78 -16.12
CA VAL A 278 6.15 -18.98 -16.66
C VAL A 278 7.28 -19.44 -15.75
N SER A 279 8.10 -18.52 -15.26
CA SER A 279 9.18 -18.83 -14.31
C SER A 279 8.64 -19.37 -13.00
N PHE A 280 7.55 -18.80 -12.48
CA PHE A 280 6.90 -19.29 -11.28
C PHE A 280 6.40 -20.74 -11.42
N VAL A 281 5.79 -21.08 -12.55
CA VAL A 281 5.35 -22.47 -12.82
C VAL A 281 6.55 -23.42 -12.83
N LYS A 282 7.70 -23.02 -13.38
CA LYS A 282 8.93 -23.83 -13.36
C LYS A 282 9.47 -24.05 -11.94
N VAL A 283 9.49 -22.99 -11.14
CA VAL A 283 9.92 -23.06 -9.74
C VAL A 283 8.99 -23.98 -8.95
N MET A 284 7.68 -23.82 -9.11
CA MET A 284 6.70 -24.64 -8.40
C MET A 284 6.68 -26.09 -8.82
N SER A 285 7.09 -26.42 -10.04
CA SER A 285 7.20 -27.81 -10.51
C SER A 285 8.41 -28.54 -9.92
N ASN A 286 9.46 -27.83 -9.52
CA ASN A 286 10.63 -28.44 -8.86
C ASN A 286 11.26 -27.44 -7.86
N PRO A 287 10.59 -27.18 -6.74
CA PRO A 287 11.02 -26.16 -5.79
C PRO A 287 12.40 -26.44 -5.19
N ALA A 288 12.73 -27.70 -4.90
CA ALA A 288 14.02 -28.11 -4.34
C ALA A 288 15.23 -27.69 -5.20
N LYS A 289 15.05 -27.57 -6.52
CA LYS A 289 16.11 -27.15 -7.46
C LYS A 289 16.41 -25.65 -7.38
N TYR A 290 15.42 -24.85 -7.02
CA TYR A 290 15.50 -23.37 -7.09
C TYR A 290 15.54 -22.71 -5.72
N ASP A 291 15.27 -23.48 -4.66
CA ASP A 291 15.36 -22.97 -3.29
C ASP A 291 16.82 -22.91 -2.83
N THR A 292 17.17 -21.83 -2.16
CA THR A 292 18.49 -21.69 -1.51
C THR A 292 18.61 -22.52 -0.24
N PHE A 293 17.49 -22.91 0.35
CA PHE A 293 17.41 -23.70 1.60
C PHE A 293 17.18 -25.18 1.28
N THR A 294 18.21 -25.83 0.76
CA THR A 294 18.15 -27.25 0.37
C THR A 294 17.84 -28.19 1.53
N GLU A 295 18.12 -27.79 2.77
CA GLU A 295 17.80 -28.51 4.00
C GLU A 295 16.30 -28.64 4.29
N ASP A 296 15.47 -27.85 3.62
CA ASP A 296 14.02 -27.91 3.73
C ASP A 296 13.39 -28.98 2.83
N TYR A 297 14.21 -29.80 2.16
CA TYR A 297 13.77 -30.85 1.26
C TYR A 297 14.44 -32.19 1.59
N ASP A 298 13.70 -33.30 1.32
CA ASP A 298 14.25 -34.66 1.39
C ASP A 298 15.05 -35.02 0.12
N ASP A 299 15.71 -36.17 0.11
CA ASP A 299 16.50 -36.66 -1.03
C ASP A 299 15.66 -36.83 -2.32
N LEU A 300 14.35 -36.84 -2.21
CA LEU A 300 13.40 -36.91 -3.32
C LEU A 300 12.87 -35.53 -3.72
N GLY A 301 13.39 -34.46 -3.14
CA GLY A 301 12.96 -33.07 -3.40
C GLY A 301 11.58 -32.74 -2.83
N ARG A 302 11.07 -33.48 -1.86
CA ARG A 302 9.80 -33.21 -1.19
C ARG A 302 10.03 -32.31 0.03
N PRO A 303 9.18 -31.28 0.23
CA PRO A 303 9.35 -30.41 1.39
C PRO A 303 9.19 -31.19 2.71
N VAL A 304 10.15 -31.01 3.58
CA VAL A 304 10.13 -31.55 4.96
C VAL A 304 9.87 -30.39 5.94
N PRO A 305 9.35 -30.67 7.16
CA PRO A 305 9.19 -29.63 8.16
C PRO A 305 10.54 -28.97 8.46
N SER A 306 10.68 -27.69 8.11
CA SER A 306 11.92 -26.96 8.26
C SER A 306 12.40 -26.99 9.71
N ARG A 307 13.60 -27.51 9.93
CA ARG A 307 14.25 -27.51 11.25
C ARG A 307 14.61 -26.09 11.68
N ARG A 308 14.96 -25.24 10.71
CA ARG A 308 15.31 -23.85 10.93
C ARG A 308 14.14 -23.04 11.43
N LEU A 309 12.98 -23.12 10.78
CA LEU A 309 11.77 -22.41 11.23
C LEU A 309 11.30 -22.88 12.61
N LYS A 310 11.56 -24.15 12.97
CA LYS A 310 11.29 -24.63 14.32
C LYS A 310 12.28 -24.05 15.34
N SER A 311 13.58 -24.03 15.03
CA SER A 311 14.59 -23.46 15.94
C SER A 311 14.38 -21.97 16.15
N GLU A 312 14.15 -21.19 15.09
CA GLU A 312 13.85 -19.76 15.19
C GLU A 312 12.56 -19.47 15.98
N GLN A 313 11.52 -20.26 15.78
CA GLN A 313 10.27 -20.13 16.54
C GLN A 313 10.44 -20.50 18.01
N ASP A 314 11.25 -21.47 18.29
CA ASP A 314 11.53 -21.90 19.67
C ASP A 314 12.46 -20.89 20.39
N GLU A 315 13.47 -20.37 19.70
CA GLU A 315 14.31 -19.26 20.20
C GLU A 315 13.48 -17.98 20.44
N GLU A 316 12.55 -17.65 19.55
CA GLU A 316 11.66 -16.51 19.75
C GLU A 316 10.69 -16.73 20.94
N LYS A 317 10.21 -17.95 21.16
CA LYS A 317 9.40 -18.30 22.31
C LYS A 317 10.21 -18.22 23.61
N GLU A 318 11.46 -18.69 23.59
CA GLU A 318 12.37 -18.61 24.75
C GLU A 318 12.75 -17.16 25.07
N ARG A 319 13.03 -16.37 24.05
CA ARG A 319 13.27 -14.91 24.21
C ARG A 319 12.06 -14.17 24.77
N LYS A 320 10.85 -14.55 24.38
CA LYS A 320 9.61 -13.99 24.93
C LYS A 320 9.37 -14.45 26.37
N LYS A 321 9.91 -15.60 26.79
CA LYS A 321 9.87 -16.11 28.17
C LYS A 321 11.02 -15.60 29.05
N GLY A 322 11.92 -14.74 28.51
CA GLY A 322 13.06 -14.19 29.24
C GLY A 322 14.20 -15.18 29.46
N ILE A 323 14.20 -16.34 28.78
CA ILE A 323 15.27 -17.33 28.82
C ILE A 323 16.36 -16.88 27.87
N LYS A 324 17.60 -16.69 28.34
CA LYS A 324 18.75 -16.41 27.47
C LYS A 324 19.09 -17.65 26.67
N PRO A 325 19.36 -17.53 25.33
CA PRO A 325 19.84 -18.68 24.56
C PRO A 325 21.17 -19.18 25.15
N GLU A 326 21.29 -20.49 25.32
CA GLU A 326 22.57 -21.13 25.64
C GLU A 326 23.52 -20.90 24.44
N THR A 327 24.58 -20.13 24.68
CA THR A 327 25.68 -19.96 23.72
C THR A 327 26.45 -21.28 23.64
N THR A 328 26.23 -22.02 22.56
CA THR A 328 27.16 -23.09 22.15
C THR A 328 28.25 -22.52 21.26
#